data_0fd2f566cba65b4970fa183f313a6aa8
#
_entry.id   0fd2f566cba65b4970fa183f313a6aa8
#
_cell.length_a   1.000
_cell.length_b   1.000
_cell.length_c   1.000
_cell.angle_alpha   90.00
_cell.angle_beta   90.00
_cell.angle_gamma   90.00
#
_symmetry.space_group_name_H-M   'P 1'
#
loop_
_entity.id
_entity.type
_entity.pdbx_description
1 polymer ?
#
loop_
_entity_poly.entity_id
_entity_poly.type
_entity_poly.pdbx_seq_one_letter_code
_entity_poly.pdbx_strand_id
1 'polypeptide(L)'
;SKNTVATWVMDEDVTPEYAYNFLTERFGFTTLVPSDQVISLAIGGITNGVTNLELTNAFAALANGGIYTKPVLYTKVVDHDGNVIINNEVSETHQAVKASTAYLLTSAMEDVVSGSRGTGRAAALNNMATAGKTGSTEYRRDHWFVGYTPYYTAGIWFGYDDNTPIRDRTSDYTAQQRLWKLIMEQVHANLDYQDFEVPDTV
;
A
#
# COMPACT_ATOMS: atom_id res chain seq x y z
N SER A 1 -13.40 -6.88 -0.25
CA SER A 1 -12.75 -7.09 -1.55
C SER A 1 -13.78 -7.55 -2.59
N LYS A 2 -14.56 -6.63 -3.11
CA LYS A 2 -15.63 -6.85 -4.10
C LYS A 2 -15.25 -6.15 -5.41
N ASN A 3 -14.75 -6.89 -6.41
CA ASN A 3 -14.32 -6.32 -7.68
C ASN A 3 -15.47 -5.59 -8.41
N THR A 4 -16.69 -6.15 -8.37
CA THR A 4 -17.87 -5.53 -8.97
C THR A 4 -18.21 -4.15 -8.41
N VAL A 5 -17.96 -3.92 -7.11
CA VAL A 5 -18.17 -2.60 -6.51
C VAL A 5 -17.09 -1.61 -6.94
N ALA A 6 -15.81 -2.04 -6.93
CA ALA A 6 -14.70 -1.19 -7.34
C ALA A 6 -14.81 -0.76 -8.82
N THR A 7 -15.16 -1.71 -9.70
CA THR A 7 -15.33 -1.40 -11.12
C THR A 7 -16.55 -0.53 -11.39
N TRP A 8 -17.65 -0.72 -10.65
CA TRP A 8 -18.83 0.14 -10.76
C TRP A 8 -18.52 1.58 -10.34
N VAL A 9 -17.86 1.78 -9.20
CA VAL A 9 -17.44 3.12 -8.74
C VAL A 9 -16.48 3.78 -9.73
N MET A 10 -15.57 2.99 -10.34
CA MET A 10 -14.65 3.50 -11.35
C MET A 10 -15.39 3.98 -12.60
N ASP A 11 -16.42 3.27 -13.02
CA ASP A 11 -17.20 3.56 -14.24
C ASP A 11 -18.13 4.76 -14.04
N GLU A 12 -18.88 4.78 -12.94
CA GLU A 12 -19.96 5.73 -12.72
C GLU A 12 -19.51 7.03 -12.02
N ASP A 13 -18.55 6.94 -11.08
CA ASP A 13 -18.24 8.07 -10.19
C ASP A 13 -16.83 8.66 -10.39
N VAL A 14 -15.84 7.84 -10.78
CA VAL A 14 -14.42 8.27 -10.76
C VAL A 14 -13.87 8.54 -12.15
N THR A 15 -14.14 7.71 -13.12
CA THR A 15 -13.55 7.55 -14.45
C THR A 15 -12.10 7.03 -14.45
N PRO A 16 -11.74 6.16 -15.42
CA PRO A 16 -10.37 5.64 -15.52
C PRO A 16 -9.30 6.69 -15.76
N GLU A 17 -9.59 7.72 -16.55
CA GLU A 17 -8.67 8.82 -16.82
C GLU A 17 -8.34 9.62 -15.54
N TYR A 18 -9.37 9.96 -14.76
CA TYR A 18 -9.16 10.66 -13.48
C TYR A 18 -8.34 9.80 -12.51
N ALA A 19 -8.67 8.50 -12.39
CA ALA A 19 -7.95 7.59 -11.51
C ALA A 19 -6.47 7.45 -11.92
N TYR A 20 -6.19 7.32 -13.21
CA TYR A 20 -4.82 7.27 -13.74
C TYR A 20 -4.03 8.54 -13.38
N ASN A 21 -4.59 9.72 -13.68
CA ASN A 21 -3.94 11.00 -13.38
C ASN A 21 -3.75 11.18 -11.87
N PHE A 22 -4.74 10.77 -11.07
CA PHE A 22 -4.67 10.85 -9.61
C PHE A 22 -3.55 9.96 -9.03
N LEU A 23 -3.39 8.75 -9.52
CA LEU A 23 -2.34 7.83 -9.08
C LEU A 23 -0.94 8.35 -9.49
N THR A 24 -0.79 8.83 -10.71
CA THR A 24 0.50 9.33 -11.21
C THR A 24 0.90 10.65 -10.56
N GLU A 25 -0.01 11.60 -10.43
CA GLU A 25 0.28 12.95 -9.93
C GLU A 25 0.30 13.05 -8.40
N ARG A 26 -0.59 12.30 -7.72
CA ARG A 26 -0.75 12.40 -6.26
C ARG A 26 0.02 11.34 -5.48
N PHE A 27 0.22 10.16 -6.05
CA PHE A 27 0.93 9.06 -5.40
C PHE A 27 2.25 8.68 -6.09
N GLY A 28 2.60 9.36 -7.19
CA GLY A 28 3.90 9.24 -7.84
C GLY A 28 4.15 7.87 -8.51
N PHE A 29 3.09 7.18 -8.97
CA PHE A 29 3.26 5.95 -9.75
C PHE A 29 3.89 6.26 -11.11
N THR A 30 5.04 5.66 -11.39
CA THR A 30 5.82 5.89 -12.62
C THR A 30 5.68 4.77 -13.66
N THR A 31 5.15 3.62 -13.25
CA THR A 31 5.03 2.43 -14.11
C THR A 31 3.70 2.35 -14.88
N LEU A 32 2.72 3.18 -14.51
CA LEU A 32 1.45 3.27 -15.22
C LEU A 32 1.65 3.90 -16.60
N VAL A 33 0.93 3.38 -17.59
CA VAL A 33 0.97 3.84 -18.98
C VAL A 33 -0.43 4.28 -19.44
N PRO A 34 -0.54 5.11 -20.50
CA PRO A 34 -1.84 5.61 -20.96
C PRO A 34 -2.88 4.53 -21.29
N SER A 35 -2.44 3.32 -21.67
CA SER A 35 -3.33 2.17 -21.90
C SER A 35 -3.97 1.63 -20.62
N ASP A 36 -3.52 2.06 -19.43
CA ASP A 36 -4.11 1.68 -18.15
C ASP A 36 -5.33 2.53 -17.76
N GLN A 37 -5.71 3.52 -18.59
CA GLN A 37 -6.92 4.31 -18.43
C GLN A 37 -8.17 3.49 -18.81
N VAL A 38 -8.37 2.38 -18.11
CA VAL A 38 -9.46 1.41 -18.31
C VAL A 38 -10.05 0.98 -16.97
N ILE A 39 -11.29 0.48 -16.98
CA ILE A 39 -12.03 0.11 -15.76
C ILE A 39 -11.26 -0.92 -14.91
N SER A 40 -10.45 -1.79 -15.53
CA SER A 40 -9.66 -2.79 -14.81
C SER A 40 -8.58 -2.17 -13.90
N LEU A 41 -8.23 -0.89 -14.07
CA LEU A 41 -7.35 -0.16 -13.15
C LEU A 41 -7.88 -0.20 -11.70
N ALA A 42 -9.22 -0.18 -11.51
CA ALA A 42 -9.87 -0.25 -10.21
C ALA A 42 -9.54 -1.53 -9.41
N ILE A 43 -9.12 -2.57 -10.09
CA ILE A 43 -8.83 -3.88 -9.49
C ILE A 43 -7.38 -4.33 -9.70
N GLY A 44 -6.52 -3.41 -10.18
CA GLY A 44 -5.10 -3.69 -10.41
C GLY A 44 -4.80 -4.35 -11.76
N GLY A 45 -5.72 -4.30 -12.71
CA GLY A 45 -5.51 -4.74 -14.09
C GLY A 45 -4.73 -3.69 -14.86
N ILE A 46 -3.40 -3.70 -14.76
CA ILE A 46 -2.46 -2.73 -15.31
C ILE A 46 -1.37 -3.41 -16.15
N THR A 47 -0.84 -2.68 -17.11
CA THR A 47 0.05 -3.22 -18.16
C THR A 47 1.40 -3.68 -17.61
N ASN A 48 2.09 -2.81 -16.88
CA ASN A 48 3.46 -3.08 -16.40
C ASN A 48 3.54 -3.49 -14.93
N GLY A 49 2.41 -3.51 -14.21
CA GLY A 49 2.42 -3.65 -12.75
C GLY A 49 2.87 -2.36 -12.04
N VAL A 50 3.11 -2.47 -10.75
CA VAL A 50 3.64 -1.41 -9.90
C VAL A 50 4.84 -1.93 -9.10
N THR A 51 5.77 -1.05 -8.75
CA THR A 51 6.85 -1.44 -7.85
C THR A 51 6.33 -1.58 -6.42
N ASN A 52 6.96 -2.47 -5.63
CA ASN A 52 6.64 -2.61 -4.21
C ASN A 52 6.84 -1.28 -3.47
N LEU A 53 7.88 -0.53 -3.80
CA LEU A 53 8.18 0.76 -3.19
C LEU A 53 7.05 1.78 -3.44
N GLU A 54 6.58 1.95 -4.68
CA GLU A 54 5.52 2.89 -5.03
C GLU A 54 4.20 2.54 -4.33
N LEU A 55 3.82 1.25 -4.37
CA LEU A 55 2.59 0.81 -3.72
C LEU A 55 2.66 0.97 -2.20
N THR A 56 3.76 0.56 -1.57
CA THR A 56 3.95 0.71 -0.13
C THR A 56 3.94 2.18 0.28
N ASN A 57 4.56 3.05 -0.54
CA ASN A 57 4.58 4.49 -0.28
C ASN A 57 3.19 5.15 -0.43
N ALA A 58 2.37 4.69 -1.37
CA ALA A 58 0.99 5.15 -1.48
C ALA A 58 0.17 4.79 -0.22
N PHE A 59 0.35 3.59 0.34
CA PHE A 59 -0.24 3.21 1.63
C PHE A 59 0.34 4.01 2.80
N ALA A 60 1.65 4.32 2.78
CA ALA A 60 2.26 5.19 3.78
C ALA A 60 1.65 6.60 3.77
N ALA A 61 1.27 7.12 2.62
CA ALA A 61 0.56 8.40 2.53
C ALA A 61 -0.82 8.34 3.22
N LEU A 62 -1.55 7.22 3.10
CA LEU A 62 -2.81 7.02 3.82
C LEU A 62 -2.58 6.92 5.34
N ALA A 63 -1.57 6.16 5.77
CA ALA A 63 -1.17 6.05 7.17
C ALA A 63 -0.77 7.40 7.78
N ASN A 64 -0.23 8.31 6.97
CA ASN A 64 0.24 9.64 7.35
C ASN A 64 -0.82 10.74 7.10
N GLY A 65 -2.08 10.47 7.38
CA GLY A 65 -3.16 11.45 7.25
C GLY A 65 -3.36 12.01 5.83
N GLY A 66 -3.00 11.23 4.81
CA GLY A 66 -3.11 11.60 3.40
C GLY A 66 -1.94 12.42 2.86
N ILE A 67 -0.87 12.58 3.62
CA ILE A 67 0.34 13.30 3.21
C ILE A 67 1.29 12.32 2.51
N TYR A 68 1.49 12.50 1.22
CA TYR A 68 2.53 11.80 0.48
C TYR A 68 3.90 12.38 0.80
N THR A 69 4.87 11.51 1.04
CA THR A 69 6.28 11.86 1.20
C THR A 69 7.09 11.08 0.18
N LYS A 70 7.91 11.77 -0.61
CA LYS A 70 8.77 11.13 -1.60
C LYS A 70 9.74 10.15 -0.91
N PRO A 71 9.81 8.88 -1.35
CA PRO A 71 10.70 7.91 -0.73
C PRO A 71 12.17 8.32 -0.82
N VAL A 72 12.89 8.18 0.28
CA VAL A 72 14.33 8.47 0.36
C VAL A 72 15.07 7.20 0.79
N LEU A 73 15.98 6.71 -0.05
CA LEU A 73 16.81 5.53 0.24
C LEU A 73 18.12 5.89 0.93
N TYR A 74 18.56 7.15 0.80
CA TYR A 74 19.75 7.69 1.46
C TYR A 74 19.53 9.19 1.72
N THR A 75 19.90 9.64 2.90
CA THR A 75 19.72 11.03 3.31
C THR A 75 20.83 11.94 2.82
N LYS A 76 22.06 11.40 2.71
CA LYS A 76 23.24 12.18 2.36
C LYS A 76 24.30 11.33 1.69
N VAL A 77 24.96 11.88 0.67
CA VAL A 77 26.18 11.32 0.09
C VAL A 77 27.28 12.37 0.17
N VAL A 78 28.44 11.97 0.68
CA VAL A 78 29.62 12.84 0.78
C VAL A 78 30.79 12.19 0.01
N ASP A 79 31.70 13.02 -0.51
CA ASP A 79 32.95 12.55 -1.08
C ASP A 79 33.99 12.24 0.01
N HIS A 80 35.21 11.81 -0.41
CA HIS A 80 36.30 11.46 0.51
C HIS A 80 36.83 12.68 1.30
N ASP A 81 36.61 13.90 0.81
CA ASP A 81 37.02 15.15 1.46
C ASP A 81 35.92 15.71 2.39
N GLY A 82 34.75 15.02 2.47
CA GLY A 82 33.63 15.43 3.29
C GLY A 82 32.68 16.43 2.63
N ASN A 83 32.86 16.76 1.35
CA ASN A 83 31.93 17.64 0.64
C ASN A 83 30.64 16.89 0.34
N VAL A 84 29.51 17.57 0.51
CA VAL A 84 28.18 17.01 0.25
C VAL A 84 27.93 16.97 -1.25
N ILE A 85 27.77 15.77 -1.82
CA ILE A 85 27.41 15.54 -3.22
C ILE A 85 25.89 15.53 -3.39
N ILE A 86 25.18 14.84 -2.47
CA ILE A 86 23.72 14.74 -2.47
C ILE A 86 23.23 14.99 -1.04
N ASN A 87 22.18 15.81 -0.93
CA ASN A 87 21.47 16.03 0.32
C ASN A 87 19.97 15.82 0.12
N ASN A 88 19.44 14.77 0.76
CA ASN A 88 18.02 14.40 0.78
C ASN A 88 17.47 14.41 2.22
N GLU A 89 18.07 15.21 3.13
CA GLU A 89 17.63 15.30 4.53
C GLU A 89 16.20 15.86 4.66
N VAL A 90 15.76 16.63 3.65
CA VAL A 90 14.38 17.13 3.55
C VAL A 90 13.71 16.49 2.36
N SER A 91 12.69 15.63 2.63
CA SER A 91 11.90 15.00 1.59
C SER A 91 10.81 15.94 1.07
N GLU A 92 10.52 15.85 -0.22
CA GLU A 92 9.37 16.50 -0.84
C GLU A 92 8.07 15.89 -0.31
N THR A 93 7.14 16.73 0.15
CA THR A 93 5.84 16.30 0.68
C THR A 93 4.70 17.10 0.07
N HIS A 94 3.53 16.49 -0.06
CA HIS A 94 2.29 17.18 -0.42
C HIS A 94 1.06 16.42 0.09
N GLN A 95 -0.07 17.11 0.21
CA GLN A 95 -1.35 16.48 0.55
C GLN A 95 -1.89 15.73 -0.67
N ALA A 96 -1.83 14.40 -0.67
CA ALA A 96 -2.36 13.56 -1.74
C ALA A 96 -3.89 13.41 -1.63
N VAL A 97 -4.39 13.13 -0.43
CA VAL A 97 -5.83 13.06 -0.10
C VAL A 97 -6.12 13.80 1.20
N LYS A 98 -7.37 14.21 1.43
CA LYS A 98 -7.76 14.83 2.71
C LYS A 98 -7.55 13.85 3.87
N ALA A 99 -7.25 14.37 5.06
CA ALA A 99 -7.07 13.55 6.27
C ALA A 99 -8.31 12.70 6.58
N SER A 100 -9.51 13.27 6.45
CA SER A 100 -10.78 12.53 6.62
C SER A 100 -10.92 11.38 5.61
N THR A 101 -10.53 11.59 4.34
CA THR A 101 -10.56 10.54 3.31
C THR A 101 -9.57 9.43 3.65
N ALA A 102 -8.35 9.77 4.07
CA ALA A 102 -7.33 8.80 4.50
C ALA A 102 -7.82 7.98 5.69
N TYR A 103 -8.41 8.62 6.69
CA TYR A 103 -8.96 7.95 7.87
C TYR A 103 -10.12 7.01 7.53
N LEU A 104 -11.10 7.45 6.74
CA LEU A 104 -12.23 6.59 6.34
C LEU A 104 -11.76 5.35 5.57
N LEU A 105 -10.75 5.51 4.71
CA LEU A 105 -10.16 4.37 4.01
C LEU A 105 -9.36 3.49 4.95
N THR A 106 -8.64 4.06 5.93
CA THR A 106 -7.94 3.32 6.98
C THR A 106 -8.91 2.47 7.78
N SER A 107 -10.01 3.04 8.25
CA SER A 107 -11.06 2.30 8.98
C SER A 107 -11.65 1.15 8.17
N ALA A 108 -11.90 1.36 6.87
CA ALA A 108 -12.34 0.28 5.99
C ALA A 108 -11.26 -0.82 5.80
N MET A 109 -9.97 -0.46 5.86
CA MET A 109 -8.85 -1.42 5.78
C MET A 109 -8.56 -2.11 7.11
N GLU A 110 -8.92 -1.53 8.25
CA GLU A 110 -8.95 -2.24 9.53
C GLU A 110 -9.95 -3.40 9.48
N ASP A 111 -11.14 -3.21 8.90
CA ASP A 111 -12.12 -4.28 8.70
C ASP A 111 -11.61 -5.42 7.80
N VAL A 112 -10.69 -5.15 6.88
CA VAL A 112 -10.01 -6.20 6.09
C VAL A 112 -9.18 -7.11 6.99
N VAL A 113 -8.57 -6.58 8.04
CA VAL A 113 -7.67 -7.29 8.96
C VAL A 113 -8.43 -7.87 10.17
N SER A 114 -9.32 -7.10 10.78
CA SER A 114 -10.02 -7.47 12.02
C SER A 114 -11.41 -8.06 11.81
N GLY A 115 -12.09 -7.69 10.71
CA GLY A 115 -13.46 -8.09 10.43
C GLY A 115 -13.62 -9.61 10.24
N SER A 116 -14.76 -10.16 10.66
CA SER A 116 -15.04 -11.62 10.60
C SER A 116 -14.98 -12.19 9.17
N ARG A 117 -15.22 -11.37 8.14
CA ARG A 117 -15.14 -11.71 6.71
C ARG A 117 -13.94 -11.05 6.03
N GLY A 118 -13.01 -10.48 6.79
CA GLY A 118 -11.82 -9.83 6.28
C GLY A 118 -10.85 -10.80 5.60
N THR A 119 -10.26 -10.39 4.49
CA THR A 119 -9.32 -11.21 3.71
C THR A 119 -7.89 -11.12 4.22
N GLY A 120 -7.58 -10.15 5.10
CA GLY A 120 -6.26 -9.85 5.67
C GLY A 120 -6.04 -10.36 7.09
N ARG A 121 -6.91 -11.20 7.63
CA ARG A 121 -6.92 -11.61 9.05
C ARG A 121 -5.62 -12.26 9.54
N ALA A 122 -4.88 -12.93 8.66
CA ALA A 122 -3.62 -13.54 9.02
C ALA A 122 -2.49 -12.52 9.27
N ALA A 123 -2.70 -11.25 8.92
CA ALA A 123 -1.78 -10.16 9.19
C ALA A 123 -2.08 -9.39 10.50
N ALA A 124 -3.20 -9.69 11.18
CA ALA A 124 -3.57 -8.98 12.41
C ALA A 124 -2.47 -9.09 13.47
N LEU A 125 -1.97 -7.95 13.96
CA LEU A 125 -1.01 -7.89 15.05
C LEU A 125 -1.70 -8.15 16.39
N ASN A 126 -0.95 -8.66 17.37
CA ASN A 126 -1.52 -9.02 18.67
C ASN A 126 -1.78 -7.79 19.56
N ASN A 127 -0.96 -6.76 19.43
CA ASN A 127 -1.00 -5.59 20.30
C ASN A 127 -0.75 -4.28 19.53
N MET A 128 -1.43 -4.12 18.37
CA MET A 128 -1.30 -2.88 17.58
C MET A 128 -2.46 -2.77 16.58
N ALA A 129 -3.04 -1.58 16.44
CA ALA A 129 -4.01 -1.29 15.39
C ALA A 129 -3.38 -1.55 14.02
N THR A 130 -4.10 -2.26 13.17
CA THR A 130 -3.56 -2.71 11.88
C THR A 130 -4.60 -2.50 10.78
N ALA A 131 -4.21 -1.76 9.76
CA ALA A 131 -4.97 -1.60 8.53
C ALA A 131 -4.20 -2.19 7.35
N GLY A 132 -4.88 -2.76 6.36
CA GLY A 132 -4.17 -3.31 5.22
C GLY A 132 -5.07 -3.93 4.16
N LYS A 133 -4.46 -4.29 3.03
CA LYS A 133 -5.16 -4.85 1.88
C LYS A 133 -4.39 -6.01 1.26
N THR A 134 -5.11 -7.06 0.94
CA THR A 134 -4.61 -8.19 0.14
C THR A 134 -4.75 -7.89 -1.35
N GLY A 135 -3.82 -8.39 -2.15
CA GLY A 135 -3.90 -8.43 -3.60
C GLY A 135 -3.54 -9.83 -4.10
N SER A 136 -4.27 -10.30 -5.11
CA SER A 136 -3.94 -11.55 -5.81
C SER A 136 -4.38 -11.43 -7.25
N THR A 137 -3.49 -11.76 -8.17
CA THR A 137 -3.80 -11.81 -9.60
C THR A 137 -4.40 -13.15 -10.00
N GLU A 138 -5.00 -13.18 -11.19
CA GLU A 138 -5.50 -14.42 -11.78
C GLU A 138 -4.38 -15.47 -11.93
N TYR A 139 -4.76 -16.75 -11.85
CA TYR A 139 -3.83 -17.88 -11.92
C TYR A 139 -2.73 -17.89 -10.85
N ARG A 140 -2.90 -17.11 -9.74
CA ARG A 140 -1.94 -17.03 -8.62
C ARG A 140 -0.54 -16.62 -9.07
N ARG A 141 -0.42 -15.61 -9.87
CA ARG A 141 0.89 -15.12 -10.33
C ARG A 141 1.54 -14.20 -9.31
N ASP A 142 0.69 -13.42 -8.62
CA ASP A 142 1.11 -12.46 -7.59
C ASP A 142 0.27 -12.62 -6.32
N HIS A 143 0.94 -12.55 -5.20
CA HIS A 143 0.32 -12.44 -3.89
C HIS A 143 0.88 -11.23 -3.16
N TRP A 144 0.01 -10.27 -2.87
CA TRP A 144 0.33 -9.04 -2.20
C TRP A 144 -0.32 -8.96 -0.82
N PHE A 145 0.38 -8.36 0.10
CA PHE A 145 -0.20 -7.73 1.28
C PHE A 145 0.54 -6.43 1.56
N VAL A 146 -0.17 -5.31 1.57
CA VAL A 146 0.35 -4.03 2.02
C VAL A 146 -0.49 -3.61 3.22
N GLY A 147 0.18 -3.28 4.31
CA GLY A 147 -0.47 -2.91 5.55
C GLY A 147 0.37 -1.93 6.35
N TYR A 148 -0.26 -1.29 7.30
CA TYR A 148 0.36 -0.32 8.17
C TYR A 148 -0.27 -0.31 9.56
N THR A 149 0.47 0.28 10.46
CA THR A 149 0.09 0.64 11.82
C THR A 149 0.23 2.15 11.97
N PRO A 150 -0.11 2.76 13.12
CA PRO A 150 0.22 4.16 13.37
C PRO A 150 1.72 4.50 13.31
N TYR A 151 2.61 3.49 13.35
CA TYR A 151 4.07 3.67 13.36
C TYR A 151 4.74 3.39 12.02
N TYR A 152 4.35 2.31 11.33
CA TYR A 152 5.09 1.80 10.17
C TYR A 152 4.18 1.25 9.08
N THR A 153 4.65 1.38 7.85
CA THR A 153 4.03 0.76 6.67
C THR A 153 4.97 -0.25 6.05
N ALA A 154 4.46 -1.40 5.64
CA ALA A 154 5.24 -2.43 4.95
C ALA A 154 4.42 -3.11 3.85
N GLY A 155 5.09 -3.47 2.75
CA GLY A 155 4.51 -4.21 1.63
C GLY A 155 5.26 -5.51 1.38
N ILE A 156 4.52 -6.61 1.25
CA ILE A 156 5.05 -7.92 0.89
C ILE A 156 4.46 -8.35 -0.45
N TRP A 157 5.33 -8.74 -1.36
CA TRP A 157 4.99 -9.35 -2.63
C TRP A 157 5.63 -10.73 -2.78
N PHE A 158 4.88 -11.68 -3.27
CA PHE A 158 5.35 -12.96 -3.74
C PHE A 158 4.94 -13.16 -5.19
N GLY A 159 5.88 -13.46 -6.04
CA GLY A 159 5.68 -13.72 -7.45
C GLY A 159 6.99 -14.18 -8.12
N TYR A 160 6.90 -14.49 -9.39
CA TYR A 160 8.05 -14.72 -10.25
C TYR A 160 8.21 -13.54 -11.21
N ASP A 161 9.44 -13.13 -11.49
CA ASP A 161 9.75 -12.01 -12.38
C ASP A 161 9.24 -12.23 -13.81
N ASP A 162 9.13 -13.49 -14.22
CA ASP A 162 8.60 -13.91 -15.53
C ASP A 162 7.07 -14.10 -15.54
N ASN A 163 6.40 -13.70 -14.45
CA ASN A 163 4.95 -13.83 -14.28
C ASN A 163 4.45 -15.30 -14.35
N THR A 164 5.31 -16.28 -14.05
CA THR A 164 4.93 -17.69 -13.95
C THR A 164 3.97 -17.91 -12.77
N PRO A 165 2.89 -18.70 -12.91
CA PRO A 165 1.99 -19.00 -11.80
C PRO A 165 2.72 -19.66 -10.64
N ILE A 166 2.45 -19.19 -9.42
CA ILE A 166 2.98 -19.78 -8.19
C ILE A 166 2.36 -21.16 -8.04
N ARG A 167 3.20 -22.22 -8.12
CA ARG A 167 2.79 -23.61 -7.91
C ARG A 167 2.73 -23.89 -6.42
N ASP A 168 1.61 -23.53 -5.82
CA ASP A 168 1.36 -23.84 -4.43
C ASP A 168 0.81 -25.27 -4.29
N ARG A 169 1.52 -26.12 -3.52
CA ARG A 169 1.03 -27.44 -3.13
C ARG A 169 0.13 -27.37 -1.90
N THR A 170 0.12 -26.22 -1.22
CA THR A 170 -0.73 -25.94 -0.09
C THR A 170 -1.80 -24.95 -0.53
N SER A 171 -3.00 -25.04 -0.03
CA SER A 171 -4.06 -24.06 -0.24
C SER A 171 -3.85 -22.78 0.59
N ASP A 172 -2.60 -22.47 0.95
CA ASP A 172 -2.26 -21.36 1.82
C ASP A 172 -2.05 -20.06 1.05
N TYR A 173 -3.12 -19.31 0.93
CA TYR A 173 -3.14 -18.00 0.32
C TYR A 173 -2.73 -16.85 1.26
N THR A 174 -2.19 -17.16 2.44
CA THR A 174 -1.91 -16.19 3.50
C THR A 174 -0.43 -16.03 3.83
N ALA A 175 0.47 -16.66 3.07
CA ALA A 175 1.91 -16.64 3.34
C ALA A 175 2.47 -15.21 3.41
N GLN A 176 2.09 -14.31 2.48
CA GLN A 176 2.48 -12.90 2.48
C GLN A 176 1.98 -12.16 3.73
N GLN A 177 0.77 -12.47 4.18
CA GLN A 177 0.19 -11.88 5.39
C GLN A 177 0.93 -12.33 6.65
N ARG A 178 1.23 -13.63 6.75
CA ARG A 178 1.97 -14.20 7.90
C ARG A 178 3.41 -13.69 7.96
N LEU A 179 4.08 -13.56 6.81
CA LEU A 179 5.42 -12.97 6.77
C LEU A 179 5.39 -11.51 7.20
N TRP A 180 4.42 -10.74 6.70
CA TRP A 180 4.19 -9.37 7.12
C TRP A 180 4.00 -9.28 8.64
N LYS A 181 3.11 -10.12 9.20
CA LYS A 181 2.88 -10.19 10.64
C LYS A 181 4.16 -10.50 11.41
N LEU A 182 4.92 -11.52 11.01
CA LEU A 182 6.17 -11.92 11.68
C LEU A 182 7.18 -10.76 11.75
N ILE A 183 7.34 -10.02 10.67
CA ILE A 183 8.24 -8.86 10.62
C ILE A 183 7.71 -7.75 11.53
N MET A 184 6.43 -7.41 11.39
CA MET A 184 5.84 -6.28 12.11
C MET A 184 5.72 -6.54 13.61
N GLU A 185 5.46 -7.76 14.06
CA GLU A 185 5.51 -8.11 15.50
C GLU A 185 6.89 -7.84 16.10
N GLN A 186 7.97 -8.13 15.38
CA GLN A 186 9.32 -7.85 15.84
C GLN A 186 9.64 -6.35 15.83
N VAL A 187 9.23 -5.64 14.77
CA VAL A 187 9.41 -4.18 14.65
C VAL A 187 8.67 -3.43 15.76
N HIS A 188 7.52 -3.94 16.21
CA HIS A 188 6.68 -3.32 17.24
C HIS A 188 6.93 -3.84 18.66
N ALA A 189 7.89 -4.75 18.86
CA ALA A 189 8.09 -5.45 20.15
C ALA A 189 8.27 -4.50 21.36
N ASN A 190 8.79 -3.31 21.17
CA ASN A 190 9.03 -2.33 22.21
C ASN A 190 8.22 -1.03 22.03
N LEU A 191 7.14 -1.06 21.25
CA LEU A 191 6.26 0.07 21.03
C LEU A 191 4.97 -0.11 21.82
N ASP A 192 4.48 1.00 22.37
CA ASP A 192 3.19 1.03 23.05
C ASP A 192 2.05 0.87 22.04
N TYR A 193 0.93 0.29 22.50
CA TYR A 193 -0.28 0.22 21.68
C TYR A 193 -0.74 1.61 21.27
N GLN A 194 -1.07 1.77 20.01
CA GLN A 194 -1.63 3.00 19.46
C GLN A 194 -2.74 2.67 18.45
N ASP A 195 -3.83 3.42 18.54
CA ASP A 195 -4.89 3.45 17.53
C ASP A 195 -4.61 4.48 16.44
N PHE A 196 -5.30 4.34 15.32
CA PHE A 196 -5.28 5.37 14.28
C PHE A 196 -5.99 6.64 14.75
N GLU A 197 -5.34 7.77 14.55
CA GLU A 197 -5.89 9.07 14.94
C GLU A 197 -7.10 9.43 14.08
N VAL A 198 -8.20 9.83 14.74
CA VAL A 198 -9.42 10.32 14.11
C VAL A 198 -9.24 11.82 13.85
N PRO A 199 -9.23 12.30 12.60
CA PRO A 199 -9.12 13.73 12.34
C PRO A 199 -10.38 14.49 12.79
N ASP A 200 -10.21 15.72 13.23
CA ASP A 200 -11.33 16.61 13.64
C ASP A 200 -12.36 16.86 12.52
N THR A 201 -12.03 16.50 11.28
CA THR A 201 -12.88 16.71 10.09
C THR A 201 -13.72 15.49 9.67
N VAL A 202 -13.78 14.44 10.53
CA VAL A 202 -14.61 13.24 10.31
C VAL A 202 -15.91 13.33 11.10
#